data_4266b9ad77c51bcbdf86acd653642d96
#
_entry.id   4266b9ad77c51bcbdf86acd653642d96
#
_cell.length_a   1.000
_cell.length_b   1.000
_cell.length_c   1.000
_cell.angle_alpha   90.00
_cell.angle_beta   90.00
_cell.angle_gamma   90.00
#
_symmetry.space_group_name_H-M   'P 1'
#
loop_
_entity.id
_entity.type
_entity.pdbx_description
1 polymer ?
#
loop_
_entity_poly.entity_id
_entity_poly.type
_entity_poly.pdbx_seq_one_letter_code
_entity_poly.pdbx_strand_id
1 'polypeptide(L)'
;MSATTPQVPSHAQLPPMASRFVEVAKLPWTRTRHAGVETKPLLVERDSGMMTMLIRMAPGARLPDHEHVLIEQTYVLEGSLVCGEGECRAGDFVWRPAGSRHEAWAGAQGGLMIAMFQAPNKFFEADGRVIDFLGNDWEEAWGRAATR
;
A
#
# COMPACT_ATOMS: atom_id res chain seq x y z
N MET A 1 -0.54 -10.56 -19.19
CA MET A 1 0.32 -9.82 -18.25
C MET A 1 -0.34 -9.74 -16.88
N SER A 2 0.43 -9.98 -15.84
CA SER A 2 -0.08 -9.95 -14.46
C SER A 2 -0.16 -8.54 -13.85
N ALA A 3 0.58 -7.58 -14.40
CA ALA A 3 0.61 -6.20 -13.91
C ALA A 3 -0.57 -5.38 -14.46
N THR A 4 -1.31 -4.75 -13.56
CA THR A 4 -2.51 -3.97 -13.90
C THR A 4 -2.63 -2.69 -13.07
N THR A 5 -3.39 -1.72 -13.58
CA THR A 5 -4.02 -0.68 -12.77
C THR A 5 -5.46 -1.13 -12.56
N PRO A 6 -5.84 -1.64 -11.37
CA PRO A 6 -7.10 -2.36 -11.19
C PRO A 6 -8.36 -1.63 -11.65
N GLN A 7 -8.37 -0.30 -11.52
CA GLN A 7 -9.55 0.51 -11.84
C GLN A 7 -9.50 1.18 -13.23
N VAL A 8 -8.59 0.72 -14.10
CA VAL A 8 -8.49 1.17 -15.49
C VAL A 8 -8.55 -0.04 -16.44
N PRO A 9 -9.72 -0.66 -16.58
CA PRO A 9 -9.85 -1.90 -17.38
C PRO A 9 -9.50 -1.72 -18.85
N SER A 10 -9.58 -0.50 -19.38
CA SER A 10 -9.20 -0.20 -20.76
C SER A 10 -7.72 -0.46 -21.08
N HIS A 11 -6.86 -0.51 -20.08
CA HIS A 11 -5.45 -0.87 -20.25
C HIS A 11 -5.27 -2.29 -20.85
N ALA A 12 -6.22 -3.20 -20.63
CA ALA A 12 -6.17 -4.54 -21.17
C ALA A 12 -6.23 -4.58 -22.70
N GLN A 13 -6.71 -3.51 -23.33
CA GLN A 13 -6.82 -3.39 -24.79
C GLN A 13 -5.55 -2.80 -25.44
N LEU A 14 -4.61 -2.33 -24.63
CA LEU A 14 -3.37 -1.78 -25.14
C LEU A 14 -2.41 -2.89 -25.58
N PRO A 15 -1.54 -2.60 -26.58
CA PRO A 15 -0.45 -3.51 -26.92
C PRO A 15 0.38 -3.87 -25.69
N PRO A 16 0.91 -5.10 -25.60
CA PRO A 16 1.64 -5.55 -24.40
C PRO A 16 2.79 -4.64 -23.96
N MET A 17 3.47 -4.01 -24.91
CA MET A 17 4.64 -3.16 -24.63
C MET A 17 4.29 -1.67 -24.54
N ALA A 18 3.03 -1.30 -24.67
CA ALA A 18 2.63 0.10 -24.53
C ALA A 18 2.68 0.56 -23.07
N SER A 19 3.05 1.82 -22.87
CA SER A 19 2.96 2.46 -21.55
C SER A 19 1.52 2.61 -21.11
N ARG A 20 1.28 2.49 -19.80
CA ARG A 20 -0.03 2.68 -19.18
C ARG A 20 -0.07 4.03 -18.49
N PHE A 21 -0.81 4.96 -19.04
CA PHE A 21 -1.03 6.27 -18.44
C PHE A 21 -2.25 6.19 -17.51
N VAL A 22 -2.12 6.70 -16.31
CA VAL A 22 -3.16 6.70 -15.28
C VAL A 22 -3.51 8.14 -14.91
N GLU A 23 -4.74 8.53 -15.16
CA GLU A 23 -5.27 9.81 -14.70
C GLU A 23 -5.73 9.66 -13.24
N VAL A 24 -4.80 9.81 -12.32
CA VAL A 24 -4.98 9.50 -10.90
C VAL A 24 -6.15 10.25 -10.27
N ALA A 25 -6.37 11.50 -10.68
CA ALA A 25 -7.48 12.29 -10.16
C ALA A 25 -8.87 11.70 -10.50
N LYS A 26 -8.96 10.92 -11.57
CA LYS A 26 -10.21 10.26 -11.99
C LYS A 26 -10.45 8.93 -11.28
N LEU A 27 -9.44 8.37 -10.61
CA LEU A 27 -9.61 7.13 -9.87
C LEU A 27 -10.40 7.38 -8.58
N PRO A 28 -11.33 6.49 -8.23
CA PRO A 28 -12.04 6.60 -6.95
C PRO A 28 -11.11 6.24 -5.79
N TRP A 29 -11.34 6.87 -4.64
CA TRP A 29 -10.79 6.40 -3.39
C TRP A 29 -11.57 5.18 -2.91
N THR A 30 -10.84 4.13 -2.52
CA THR A 30 -11.42 2.92 -1.98
C THR A 30 -11.16 2.88 -0.47
N ARG A 31 -12.22 2.71 0.30
CA ARG A 31 -12.11 2.52 1.75
C ARG A 31 -11.40 1.20 2.04
N THR A 32 -10.55 1.22 3.04
CA THR A 32 -9.97 0.01 3.61
C THR A 32 -10.75 -0.42 4.84
N ARG A 33 -10.41 -1.55 5.41
CA ARG A 33 -10.97 -2.00 6.70
C ARG A 33 -10.42 -1.20 7.89
N HIS A 34 -9.41 -0.38 7.69
CA HIS A 34 -8.86 0.50 8.72
C HIS A 34 -9.59 1.85 8.66
N ALA A 35 -10.22 2.23 9.78
CA ALA A 35 -10.98 3.49 9.85
C ALA A 35 -10.12 4.69 9.47
N GLY A 36 -10.64 5.53 8.57
CA GLY A 36 -9.95 6.74 8.11
C GLY A 36 -8.82 6.50 7.11
N VAL A 37 -8.65 5.29 6.61
CA VAL A 37 -7.61 4.94 5.63
C VAL A 37 -8.25 4.54 4.31
N GLU A 38 -7.90 5.25 3.25
CA GLU A 38 -8.37 5.01 1.89
C GLU A 38 -7.21 4.88 0.92
N THR A 39 -7.41 4.16 -0.18
CA THR A 39 -6.36 3.90 -1.16
C THR A 39 -6.83 4.12 -2.59
N LYS A 40 -5.87 4.42 -3.46
CA LYS A 40 -5.97 4.31 -4.92
C LYS A 40 -4.85 3.40 -5.40
N PRO A 41 -5.11 2.15 -5.75
CA PRO A 41 -4.10 1.29 -6.36
C PRO A 41 -3.73 1.81 -7.75
N LEU A 42 -2.45 2.06 -7.97
CA LEU A 42 -1.92 2.54 -9.25
C LEU A 42 -1.34 1.41 -10.08
N LEU A 43 -0.69 0.46 -9.42
CA LEU A 43 -0.09 -0.71 -10.03
C LEU A 43 -0.21 -1.88 -9.06
N VAL A 44 -0.67 -3.00 -9.57
CA VAL A 44 -0.65 -4.30 -8.87
C VAL A 44 -0.10 -5.34 -9.82
N GLU A 45 1.01 -5.96 -9.45
CA GLU A 45 1.61 -7.06 -10.17
C GLU A 45 1.39 -8.35 -9.39
N ARG A 46 0.49 -9.20 -9.88
CA ARG A 46 -0.02 -10.33 -9.09
C ARG A 46 0.95 -11.49 -8.93
N ASP A 47 1.88 -11.65 -9.85
CA ASP A 47 2.83 -12.76 -9.78
C ASP A 47 3.91 -12.54 -8.73
N SER A 48 4.31 -11.28 -8.52
CA SER A 48 5.33 -10.90 -7.52
C SER A 48 4.74 -10.33 -6.23
N GLY A 49 3.52 -9.82 -6.31
CA GLY A 49 2.91 -9.05 -5.22
C GLY A 49 3.36 -7.59 -5.19
N MET A 50 4.17 -7.14 -6.16
CA MET A 50 4.58 -5.75 -6.22
C MET A 50 3.38 -4.85 -6.44
N MET A 51 3.31 -3.76 -5.67
CA MET A 51 2.23 -2.78 -5.83
C MET A 51 2.67 -1.37 -5.51
N THR A 52 2.00 -0.43 -6.16
CA THR A 52 2.14 1.00 -5.89
C THR A 52 0.74 1.57 -5.67
N MET A 53 0.56 2.33 -4.60
CA MET A 53 -0.73 2.94 -4.30
C MET A 53 -0.58 4.31 -3.67
N LEU A 54 -1.58 5.15 -3.87
CA LEU A 54 -1.79 6.31 -3.01
C LEU A 54 -2.56 5.87 -1.77
N ILE A 55 -2.12 6.36 -0.62
CA ILE A 55 -2.77 6.15 0.66
C ILE A 55 -3.15 7.50 1.23
N ARG A 56 -4.41 7.66 1.60
CA ARG A 56 -4.92 8.85 2.30
C ARG A 56 -5.38 8.44 3.69
N MET A 57 -4.86 9.12 4.68
CA MET A 57 -5.19 8.87 6.08
C MET A 57 -5.79 10.12 6.71
N ALA A 58 -6.95 9.96 7.36
CA ALA A 58 -7.53 11.01 8.16
C ALA A 58 -6.63 11.35 9.37
N PRO A 59 -6.75 12.55 9.97
CA PRO A 59 -5.97 12.89 11.16
C PRO A 59 -6.08 11.81 12.24
N GLY A 60 -4.93 11.33 12.71
CA GLY A 60 -4.85 10.30 13.74
C GLY A 60 -5.27 8.87 13.31
N ALA A 61 -5.65 8.66 12.05
CA ALA A 61 -5.96 7.32 11.55
C ALA A 61 -4.75 6.39 11.73
N ARG A 62 -5.00 5.13 12.05
CA ARG A 62 -3.96 4.17 12.40
C ARG A 62 -3.95 2.99 11.45
N LEU A 63 -2.75 2.55 11.12
CA LEU A 63 -2.47 1.24 10.56
C LEU A 63 -1.93 0.37 11.71
N PRO A 64 -2.67 -0.69 12.10
CA PRO A 64 -2.23 -1.53 13.21
C PRO A 64 -0.95 -2.29 12.87
N ASP A 65 -0.45 -3.03 13.83
CA ASP A 65 0.77 -3.79 13.72
C ASP A 65 0.84 -4.62 12.43
N HIS A 66 1.89 -4.41 11.65
CA HIS A 66 2.11 -5.09 10.37
C HIS A 66 3.60 -5.30 10.11
N GLU A 67 3.88 -6.32 9.31
CA GLU A 67 5.23 -6.66 8.87
C GLU A 67 5.41 -6.29 7.39
N HIS A 68 6.53 -5.66 7.09
CA HIS A 68 6.99 -5.44 5.73
C HIS A 68 7.70 -6.71 5.25
N VAL A 69 7.01 -7.54 4.48
CA VAL A 69 7.55 -8.84 4.02
C VAL A 69 8.79 -8.64 3.17
N LEU A 70 8.75 -7.66 2.28
CA LEU A 70 9.89 -7.17 1.51
C LEU A 70 10.01 -5.65 1.72
N ILE A 71 10.88 -4.98 0.98
CA ILE A 71 11.07 -3.53 1.13
C ILE A 71 9.79 -2.78 0.77
N GLU A 72 9.45 -1.81 1.62
CA GLU A 72 8.43 -0.80 1.35
C GLU A 72 9.10 0.58 1.25
N GLN A 73 8.68 1.37 0.27
CA GLN A 73 9.12 2.75 0.08
C GLN A 73 7.90 3.66 0.15
N THR A 74 8.03 4.77 0.88
CA THR A 74 6.94 5.74 1.04
C THR A 74 7.46 7.15 0.86
N TYR A 75 6.81 7.91 -0.01
CA TYR A 75 7.03 9.34 -0.18
C TYR A 75 5.78 10.09 0.28
N VAL A 76 5.91 10.96 1.27
CA VAL A 76 4.78 11.72 1.81
C VAL A 76 4.56 12.97 0.96
N LEU A 77 3.33 13.13 0.46
CA LEU A 77 2.92 14.25 -0.40
C LEU A 77 2.29 15.38 0.41
N GLU A 78 1.48 15.05 1.43
CA GLU A 78 0.80 16.01 2.30
C GLU A 78 0.73 15.44 3.72
N GLY A 79 0.70 16.32 4.71
CA GLY A 79 0.61 15.93 6.11
C GLY A 79 1.82 15.14 6.61
N SER A 80 1.58 14.08 7.35
CA SER A 80 2.67 13.25 7.86
C SER A 80 2.24 11.82 8.18
N LEU A 81 3.22 10.92 8.14
CA LEU A 81 3.14 9.55 8.61
C LEU A 81 4.07 9.39 9.81
N VAL A 82 3.54 8.91 10.92
CA VAL A 82 4.26 8.78 12.20
C VAL A 82 4.33 7.31 12.60
N CYS A 83 5.43 6.91 13.19
CA CYS A 83 5.59 5.61 13.85
C CYS A 83 6.47 5.77 15.09
N GLY A 84 6.71 4.68 15.81
CA GLY A 84 7.55 4.72 17.02
C GLY A 84 8.99 5.17 16.80
N GLU A 85 9.48 5.12 15.55
CA GLU A 85 10.84 5.52 15.20
C GLU A 85 10.96 6.99 14.80
N GLY A 86 9.87 7.64 14.39
CA GLY A 86 9.90 9.03 13.95
C GLY A 86 8.70 9.45 13.10
N GLU A 87 8.82 10.62 12.50
CA GLU A 87 7.79 11.24 11.67
C GLU A 87 8.34 11.56 10.28
N CYS A 88 7.62 11.13 9.25
CA CYS A 88 7.90 11.44 7.85
C CYS A 88 6.89 12.49 7.38
N ARG A 89 7.36 13.69 7.06
CA ARG A 89 6.52 14.84 6.70
C ARG A 89 6.45 14.99 5.18
N ALA A 90 5.55 15.85 4.71
CA ALA A 90 5.44 16.19 3.29
C ALA A 90 6.79 16.56 2.69
N GLY A 91 7.16 15.90 1.59
CA GLY A 91 8.46 16.04 0.94
C GLY A 91 9.55 15.11 1.45
N ASP A 92 9.28 14.36 2.51
CA ASP A 92 10.22 13.37 3.05
C ASP A 92 9.93 11.97 2.53
N PHE A 93 10.95 11.13 2.60
CA PHE A 93 10.94 9.75 2.14
C PHE A 93 11.36 8.82 3.28
N VAL A 94 10.68 7.71 3.40
CA VAL A 94 11.06 6.62 4.31
C VAL A 94 11.01 5.29 3.57
N TRP A 95 11.96 4.43 3.84
CA TRP A 95 11.90 3.06 3.38
C TRP A 95 12.05 2.10 4.56
N ARG A 96 11.36 0.98 4.46
CA ARG A 96 11.30 -0.04 5.51
C ARG A 96 12.03 -1.29 5.05
N PRO A 97 13.00 -1.78 5.82
CA PRO A 97 13.67 -3.05 5.50
C PRO A 97 12.70 -4.22 5.49
N ALA A 98 13.01 -5.22 4.67
CA ALA A 98 12.29 -6.49 4.69
C ALA A 98 12.34 -7.12 6.09
N GLY A 99 11.22 -7.62 6.58
CA GLY A 99 11.07 -8.21 7.90
C GLY A 99 10.81 -7.22 9.03
N SER A 100 10.88 -5.91 8.77
CA SER A 100 10.57 -4.90 9.80
C SER A 100 9.09 -4.88 10.12
N ARG A 101 8.75 -4.56 11.37
CA ARG A 101 7.38 -4.60 11.90
C ARG A 101 7.10 -3.38 12.75
N HIS A 102 5.94 -2.76 12.57
CA HIS A 102 5.53 -1.59 13.35
C HIS A 102 4.03 -1.28 13.22
N GLU A 103 3.58 -0.36 14.03
CA GLU A 103 2.35 0.40 13.83
C GLU A 103 2.69 1.75 13.21
N ALA A 104 1.74 2.34 12.49
CA ALA A 104 1.86 3.68 11.93
C ALA A 104 0.55 4.44 12.08
N TRP A 105 0.62 5.78 12.11
CA TRP A 105 -0.55 6.64 12.18
C TRP A 105 -0.30 7.94 11.43
N ALA A 106 -1.38 8.60 11.03
CA ALA A 106 -1.28 9.92 10.44
C ALA A 106 -1.11 10.98 11.56
N GLY A 107 -0.38 12.03 11.24
CA GLY A 107 -0.25 13.18 12.13
C GLY A 107 -1.55 13.97 12.29
N ALA A 108 -1.48 15.11 12.99
CA ALA A 108 -2.64 15.93 13.34
C ALA A 108 -3.41 16.50 12.13
N GLN A 109 -2.78 16.58 10.97
CA GLN A 109 -3.37 17.08 9.72
C GLN A 109 -3.68 15.96 8.71
N GLY A 110 -3.61 14.70 9.14
CA GLY A 110 -3.73 13.56 8.24
C GLY A 110 -2.48 13.32 7.43
N GLY A 111 -2.58 12.50 6.40
CA GLY A 111 -1.49 12.21 5.51
C GLY A 111 -1.96 11.74 4.13
N LEU A 112 -1.22 12.15 3.11
CA LEU A 112 -1.33 11.65 1.75
C LEU A 112 0.06 11.22 1.31
N MET A 113 0.20 9.99 0.83
CA MET A 113 1.49 9.42 0.47
C MET A 113 1.37 8.46 -0.70
N ILE A 114 2.46 8.30 -1.43
CA ILE A 114 2.63 7.21 -2.38
C ILE A 114 3.50 6.14 -1.72
N ALA A 115 3.01 4.90 -1.71
CA ALA A 115 3.71 3.76 -1.16
C ALA A 115 3.97 2.72 -2.25
N MET A 116 5.19 2.21 -2.27
CA MET A 116 5.66 1.19 -3.21
C MET A 116 6.11 -0.03 -2.41
N PHE A 117 5.43 -1.14 -2.64
CA PHE A 117 5.65 -2.41 -1.94
C PHE A 117 6.26 -3.42 -2.91
N GLN A 118 7.33 -4.07 -2.52
CA GLN A 118 7.83 -5.22 -3.27
C GLN A 118 6.96 -6.46 -3.06
N ALA A 119 6.31 -6.55 -1.89
CA ALA A 119 5.27 -7.54 -1.59
C ALA A 119 4.28 -6.92 -0.60
N PRO A 120 3.01 -7.40 -0.57
CA PRO A 120 2.02 -6.90 0.37
C PRO A 120 2.45 -7.12 1.83
N ASN A 121 2.14 -6.15 2.69
CA ASN A 121 2.39 -6.26 4.13
C ASN A 121 1.47 -7.31 4.77
N LYS A 122 1.96 -7.90 5.84
CA LYS A 122 1.17 -8.79 6.71
C LYS A 122 0.61 -8.01 7.88
N PHE A 123 -0.71 -8.05 8.05
CA PHE A 123 -1.40 -7.52 9.22
C PHE A 123 -1.82 -8.69 10.11
N PHE A 124 -1.54 -8.57 11.40
CA PHE A 124 -1.78 -9.64 12.37
C PHE A 124 -3.07 -9.35 13.14
N GLU A 125 -4.06 -10.20 12.95
CA GLU A 125 -5.35 -10.09 13.63
C GLU A 125 -5.30 -10.69 15.03
N ALA A 126 -6.19 -10.21 15.92
CA ALA A 126 -6.29 -10.72 17.29
C ALA A 126 -6.65 -12.21 17.36
N ASP A 127 -7.35 -12.73 16.34
CA ASP A 127 -7.74 -14.15 16.24
C ASP A 127 -6.65 -15.04 15.63
N GLY A 128 -5.47 -14.47 15.35
CA GLY A 128 -4.34 -15.19 14.77
C GLY A 128 -4.28 -15.22 13.25
N ARG A 129 -5.31 -14.70 12.56
CA ARG A 129 -5.26 -14.59 11.10
C ARG A 129 -4.21 -13.58 10.66
N VAL A 130 -3.56 -13.86 9.53
CA VAL A 130 -2.63 -12.96 8.87
C VAL A 130 -3.24 -12.54 7.55
N ILE A 131 -3.48 -11.27 7.39
CA ILE A 131 -4.20 -10.73 6.23
C ILE A 131 -3.41 -9.61 5.56
N ASP A 132 -3.74 -9.34 4.31
CA ASP A 132 -3.20 -8.22 3.59
C ASP A 132 -3.97 -6.91 3.88
N PHE A 133 -3.55 -5.82 3.24
CA PHE A 133 -4.16 -4.50 3.38
C PHE A 133 -5.65 -4.47 2.97
N LEU A 134 -6.05 -5.38 2.08
CA LEU A 134 -7.43 -5.46 1.56
C LEU A 134 -8.30 -6.45 2.35
N GLY A 135 -7.73 -7.15 3.33
CA GLY A 135 -8.44 -8.12 4.15
C GLY A 135 -8.43 -9.55 3.61
N ASN A 136 -7.65 -9.85 2.59
CA ASN A 136 -7.47 -11.21 2.09
C ASN A 136 -6.52 -12.00 3.00
N ASP A 137 -6.72 -13.31 3.11
CA ASP A 137 -5.72 -14.19 3.72
C ASP A 137 -4.40 -14.04 2.95
N TRP A 138 -3.35 -13.69 3.69
CA TRP A 138 -2.08 -13.32 3.06
C TRP A 138 -1.42 -14.48 2.35
N GLU A 139 -1.37 -15.64 2.99
CA GLU A 139 -0.72 -16.83 2.41
C GLU A 139 -1.45 -17.32 1.17
N GLU A 140 -2.78 -17.35 1.23
CA GLU A 140 -3.61 -17.74 0.10
C GLU A 140 -3.44 -16.78 -1.09
N ALA A 141 -3.44 -15.47 -0.84
CA ALA A 141 -3.36 -14.47 -1.89
C ALA A 141 -1.95 -14.30 -2.46
N TRP A 142 -0.91 -14.38 -1.63
CA TRP A 142 0.44 -13.93 -1.97
C TRP A 142 1.56 -14.91 -1.64
N GLY A 143 1.30 -16.02 -0.96
CA GLY A 143 2.33 -16.96 -0.49
C GLY A 143 3.32 -17.40 -1.56
N ARG A 144 2.86 -17.56 -2.79
CA ARG A 144 3.74 -17.92 -3.93
C ARG A 144 4.63 -16.75 -4.38
N ALA A 145 4.18 -15.53 -4.24
CA ALA A 145 4.91 -14.34 -4.67
C ALA A 145 6.09 -14.05 -3.74
N ALA A 146 5.93 -14.26 -2.45
CA ALA A 146 6.93 -13.91 -1.43
C ALA A 146 8.10 -14.89 -1.31
N THR A 147 8.06 -16.01 -2.03
CA THR A 147 9.13 -17.03 -2.01
C THR A 147 10.16 -16.87 -3.12
N ARG A 148 10.11 -15.78 -3.89
CA ARG A 148 11.03 -15.50 -5.00
C ARG A 148 12.17 -14.57 -4.62
#